data_36ec340068c0350ac85c102087a4e219
#
_entry.id   36ec340068c0350ac85c102087a4e219
#
_cell.length_a   1.000
_cell.length_b   1.000
_cell.length_c   1.000
_cell.angle_alpha   90.00
_cell.angle_beta   90.00
_cell.angle_gamma   90.00
#
_symmetry.space_group_name_H-M   'P 1'
#
loop_
_entity.id
_entity.type
_entity.pdbx_description
1 polymer ?
#
loop_
_entity_poly.entity_id
_entity_poly.type
_entity_poly.pdbx_seq_one_letter_code
_entity_poly.pdbx_strand_id
1 'polypeptide(L)'
;MTKILVLNSGSSTLKYQLFNVDGSDYKVVAKGNAERIGRDASFVSIKYADGKKKEVSVNLPDHNTALNEVLKLLLDGVIGNLNEIHAIGHRI
;
A
#
# COMPACT_ATOMS: atom_id res chain seq x y z
N MET A 1 2.15 -4.30 -19.10
CA MET A 1 1.25 -3.82 -18.02
C MET A 1 1.95 -2.81 -17.16
N THR A 2 1.25 -1.75 -16.84
CA THR A 2 1.78 -0.69 -15.98
C THR A 2 1.15 -0.82 -14.60
N LYS A 3 1.99 -0.75 -13.56
CA LYS A 3 1.50 -0.74 -12.18
C LYS A 3 1.60 0.66 -11.62
N ILE A 4 0.52 1.12 -11.02
CA ILE A 4 0.43 2.45 -10.43
C ILE A 4 -0.01 2.30 -8.98
N LEU A 5 0.77 2.88 -8.09
CA LEU A 5 0.44 2.93 -6.65
C LEU A 5 -0.15 4.29 -6.33
N VAL A 6 -1.36 4.29 -5.79
CA VAL A 6 -2.04 5.52 -5.38
C VAL A 6 -2.05 5.58 -3.86
N LEU A 7 -1.56 6.68 -3.32
CA LEU A 7 -1.48 6.91 -1.88
C LEU A 7 -2.43 8.03 -1.48
N ASN A 8 -3.10 7.84 -0.35
CA ASN A 8 -3.99 8.83 0.23
C ASN A 8 -3.63 8.98 1.70
N SER A 9 -3.03 10.11 2.05
CA SER A 9 -2.43 10.35 3.35
C SER A 9 -3.37 11.17 4.24
N GLY A 10 -3.68 10.64 5.42
CA GLY A 10 -4.40 11.35 6.47
C GLY A 10 -3.46 11.71 7.62
N SER A 11 -3.98 12.31 8.70
CA SER A 11 -3.18 12.76 9.83
C SER A 11 -2.47 11.60 10.55
N SER A 12 -3.14 10.48 10.70
CA SER A 12 -2.58 9.29 11.35
C SER A 12 -2.83 8.02 10.52
N THR A 13 -3.12 8.17 9.22
CA THR A 13 -3.42 7.05 8.34
C THR A 13 -2.72 7.23 7.00
N LEU A 14 -2.48 6.11 6.33
CA LEU A 14 -2.01 6.08 4.95
C LEU A 14 -2.78 4.96 4.25
N LYS A 15 -3.64 5.33 3.31
CA LYS A 15 -4.37 4.36 2.49
C LYS A 15 -3.70 4.22 1.14
N TYR A 16 -3.74 3.03 0.58
CA TYR A 16 -3.10 2.79 -0.71
C TYR A 16 -3.91 1.80 -1.55
N GLN A 17 -3.74 1.95 -2.87
CA GLN A 17 -4.25 1.00 -3.84
C GLN A 17 -3.19 0.82 -4.92
N LEU A 18 -2.94 -0.43 -5.30
CA LEU A 18 -2.05 -0.76 -6.40
C LEU A 18 -2.90 -1.25 -7.57
N PHE A 19 -2.76 -0.58 -8.71
CA PHE A 19 -3.50 -0.89 -9.92
C PHE A 19 -2.60 -1.48 -10.98
N ASN A 20 -3.12 -2.46 -11.71
CA ASN A 20 -2.60 -2.85 -13.02
C ASN A 20 -3.37 -2.09 -14.08
N VAL A 21 -2.65 -1.42 -14.97
CA VAL A 21 -3.24 -0.67 -16.07
C VAL A 21 -2.84 -1.33 -17.39
N ASP A 22 -3.84 -1.66 -18.21
CA ASP A 22 -3.65 -2.27 -19.52
C ASP A 22 -4.56 -1.55 -20.51
N GLY A 23 -3.99 -0.65 -21.31
CA GLY A 23 -4.75 0.20 -22.20
C GLY A 23 -5.68 1.13 -21.41
N SER A 24 -6.99 1.01 -21.65
CA SER A 24 -8.01 1.76 -20.92
C SER A 24 -8.55 1.02 -19.71
N ASP A 25 -8.13 -0.22 -19.49
CA ASP A 25 -8.56 -1.04 -18.37
C ASP A 25 -7.59 -0.94 -17.22
N TYR A 26 -8.11 -0.89 -16.01
CA TYR A 26 -7.28 -0.96 -14.80
C TYR A 26 -8.01 -1.77 -13.74
N LYS A 27 -7.21 -2.55 -12.98
CA LYS A 27 -7.72 -3.43 -11.94
C LYS A 27 -6.93 -3.20 -10.66
N VAL A 28 -7.63 -3.27 -9.54
CA VAL A 28 -6.98 -3.24 -8.23
C VAL A 28 -6.29 -4.59 -8.01
N VAL A 29 -4.97 -4.56 -7.84
CA VAL A 29 -4.17 -5.74 -7.56
C VAL A 29 -4.13 -5.99 -6.05
N ALA A 30 -3.98 -4.91 -5.28
CA ALA A 30 -3.96 -4.94 -3.83
C ALA A 30 -4.33 -3.58 -3.30
N LYS A 31 -4.88 -3.55 -2.10
CA LYS A 31 -5.17 -2.31 -1.39
C LYS A 31 -5.02 -2.52 0.10
N GLY A 32 -4.89 -1.46 0.85
CA GLY A 32 -4.79 -1.56 2.28
C GLY A 32 -4.53 -0.22 2.91
N ASN A 33 -4.10 -0.27 4.16
CA ASN A 33 -3.81 0.95 4.89
C ASN A 33 -2.77 0.71 5.97
N ALA A 34 -2.20 1.81 6.42
CA ALA A 34 -1.44 1.90 7.66
C ALA A 34 -2.24 2.79 8.59
N GLU A 35 -2.43 2.37 9.82
CA GLU A 35 -3.28 3.08 10.77
C GLU A 35 -2.57 3.34 12.08
N ARG A 36 -3.05 4.34 12.80
CA ARG A 36 -2.51 4.79 14.08
C ARG A 36 -1.04 5.18 13.97
N ILE A 37 -0.68 5.80 12.86
CA ILE A 37 0.68 6.31 12.65
C ILE A 37 1.01 7.36 13.72
N GLY A 38 2.15 7.20 14.38
CA GLY A 38 2.56 8.05 15.48
C GLY A 38 1.88 7.75 16.81
N ARG A 39 1.10 6.67 16.89
CA ARG A 39 0.34 6.27 18.08
C ARG A 39 0.66 4.83 18.45
N ASP A 40 0.20 4.43 19.65
CA ASP A 40 0.31 3.04 20.07
C ASP A 40 -0.59 2.13 19.24
N ALA A 41 -0.21 0.87 19.16
CA ALA A 41 -0.96 -0.17 18.45
C ALA A 41 -1.12 0.12 16.94
N SER A 42 -0.11 0.76 16.34
CA SER A 42 -0.11 0.97 14.89
C SER A 42 0.05 -0.35 14.14
N PHE A 43 -0.49 -0.37 12.93
CA PHE A 43 -0.44 -1.57 12.10
C PHE A 43 -0.55 -1.21 10.62
N VAL A 44 -0.14 -2.15 9.78
CA VAL A 44 -0.35 -2.09 8.34
C VAL A 44 -1.19 -3.27 7.89
N SER A 45 -1.99 -3.09 6.88
CA SER A 45 -2.84 -4.14 6.33
C SER A 45 -2.79 -4.16 4.82
N ILE A 46 -3.08 -5.32 4.25
CA ILE A 46 -3.18 -5.51 2.82
C ILE A 46 -4.35 -6.45 2.52
N LYS A 47 -5.10 -6.13 1.48
CA LYS A 47 -6.13 -6.99 0.93
C LYS A 47 -5.76 -7.31 -0.51
N TYR A 48 -5.65 -8.59 -0.82
CA TYR A 48 -5.28 -9.07 -2.14
C TYR A 48 -6.51 -9.14 -3.05
N ALA A 49 -6.27 -9.21 -4.36
CA ALA A 49 -7.34 -9.29 -5.36
C ALA A 49 -8.24 -10.52 -5.18
N ASP A 50 -7.71 -11.60 -4.59
CA ASP A 50 -8.49 -12.82 -4.33
C ASP A 50 -9.36 -12.75 -3.06
N GLY A 51 -9.34 -11.61 -2.37
CA GLY A 51 -10.11 -11.38 -1.14
C GLY A 51 -9.37 -11.72 0.15
N LYS A 52 -8.19 -12.29 0.07
CA LYS A 52 -7.39 -12.58 1.27
C LYS A 52 -6.87 -11.30 1.88
N LYS A 53 -6.73 -11.29 3.20
CA LYS A 53 -6.23 -10.14 3.96
C LYS A 53 -5.06 -10.55 4.82
N LYS A 54 -4.16 -9.61 5.06
CA LYS A 54 -3.06 -9.77 6.00
C LYS A 54 -2.91 -8.47 6.78
N GLU A 55 -2.66 -8.59 8.08
CA GLU A 55 -2.46 -7.45 8.95
C GLU A 55 -1.22 -7.69 9.79
N VAL A 56 -0.36 -6.69 9.90
CA VAL A 56 0.90 -6.78 10.63
C VAL A 56 0.97 -5.64 11.64
N SER A 57 1.08 -5.98 12.91
CA SER A 57 1.33 -5.00 13.96
C SER A 57 2.79 -4.56 13.86
N VAL A 58 3.02 -3.27 13.75
CA VAL A 58 4.34 -2.71 13.58
C VAL A 58 4.35 -1.26 14.07
N ASN A 59 5.46 -0.84 14.65
CA ASN A 59 5.59 0.54 15.10
C ASN A 59 5.73 1.48 13.90
N LEU A 60 4.82 2.45 13.81
CA LEU A 60 4.81 3.43 12.72
C LEU A 60 4.96 4.83 13.32
N PRO A 61 6.20 5.28 13.58
CA PRO A 61 6.41 6.60 14.19
C PRO A 61 6.03 7.75 13.26
N ASP A 62 6.08 7.55 11.95
CA ASP A 62 5.79 8.58 10.96
C ASP A 62 5.29 7.95 9.65
N HIS A 63 4.88 8.80 8.71
CA HIS A 63 4.35 8.36 7.42
C HIS A 63 5.42 7.72 6.52
N ASN A 64 6.67 8.14 6.63
CA ASN A 64 7.76 7.51 5.87
C ASN A 64 7.93 6.05 6.26
N THR A 65 7.93 5.76 7.55
CA THR A 65 8.00 4.39 8.05
C THR A 65 6.77 3.59 7.60
N ALA A 66 5.59 4.21 7.64
CA ALA A 66 4.36 3.56 7.18
C ALA A 66 4.45 3.19 5.70
N LEU A 67 4.93 4.09 4.86
CA LEU A 67 5.11 3.82 3.44
C LEU A 67 6.09 2.67 3.22
N ASN A 68 7.22 2.66 3.94
CA ASN A 68 8.20 1.58 3.82
C ASN A 68 7.60 0.22 4.19
N GLU A 69 6.78 0.17 5.24
CA GLU A 69 6.13 -1.07 5.65
C GLU A 69 5.07 -1.52 4.63
N VAL A 70 4.34 -0.57 4.03
CA VAL A 70 3.41 -0.87 2.94
C VAL A 70 4.15 -1.48 1.75
N LEU A 71 5.28 -0.89 1.37
CA LEU A 71 6.09 -1.41 0.26
C LEU A 71 6.61 -2.81 0.56
N LYS A 72 6.99 -3.10 1.80
CA LYS A 72 7.39 -4.45 2.21
C LYS A 72 6.26 -5.45 2.05
N LEU A 73 5.04 -5.08 2.41
CA LEU A 73 3.87 -5.93 2.21
C LEU A 73 3.63 -6.23 0.73
N LEU A 74 3.79 -5.23 -0.13
CA LEU A 74 3.63 -5.41 -1.58
C LEU A 74 4.72 -6.32 -2.13
N LEU A 75 5.95 -6.21 -1.63
CA LEU A 75 7.06 -7.08 -2.04
C LEU A 75 6.85 -8.52 -1.57
N ASP A 76 6.04 -8.73 -0.56
CA ASP A 76 5.76 -10.05 0.01
C ASP A 76 4.55 -10.69 -0.70
N GLY A 77 4.69 -10.98 -1.98
CA GLY A 77 3.73 -11.77 -2.73
C GLY A 77 2.89 -11.05 -3.77
N VAL A 78 3.02 -9.72 -3.92
CA VAL A 78 2.27 -8.95 -4.93
C VAL A 78 3.18 -8.55 -6.08
N ILE A 79 4.34 -7.98 -5.76
CA ILE A 79 5.33 -7.57 -6.76
C ILE A 79 6.67 -8.22 -6.44
N GLY A 80 7.48 -8.45 -7.47
CA GLY A 80 8.79 -9.06 -7.29
C GLY A 80 9.86 -8.07 -6.86
N ASN A 81 9.73 -6.82 -7.28
CA ASN A 81 10.62 -5.74 -6.85
C ASN A 81 9.94 -4.39 -7.07
N LEU A 82 10.52 -3.33 -6.49
CA LEU A 82 9.93 -1.99 -6.56
C LEU A 82 9.91 -1.40 -7.97
N ASN A 83 10.74 -1.89 -8.87
CA ASN A 83 10.75 -1.44 -10.27
C ASN A 83 9.48 -1.79 -11.01
N GLU A 84 8.67 -2.71 -10.48
CA GLU A 84 7.37 -3.03 -11.08
C GLU A 84 6.35 -1.91 -10.87
N ILE A 85 6.57 -1.01 -9.91
CA ILE A 85 5.74 0.16 -9.72
C ILE A 85 6.24 1.27 -10.64
N HIS A 86 5.47 1.60 -11.67
CA HIS A 86 5.86 2.54 -12.71
C HIS A 86 5.53 3.98 -12.37
N ALA A 87 4.56 4.19 -11.51
CA ALA A 87 4.16 5.53 -11.09
C ALA A 87 3.54 5.50 -9.70
N ILE A 88 3.70 6.59 -8.96
CA ILE A 88 3.09 6.77 -7.64
C ILE A 88 2.27 8.04 -7.68
N GLY A 89 0.96 7.91 -7.47
CA GLY A 89 0.05 9.03 -7.32
C GLY A 89 -0.17 9.35 -5.86
N HIS A 90 -0.20 10.62 -5.51
CA HIS A 90 -0.36 11.07 -4.13
C HIS A 90 -1.62 11.91 -4.01
N ARG A 91 -2.47 11.56 -3.05
CA ARG A 91 -3.65 12.33 -2.69
C ARG A 91 -3.61 12.71 -1.22
N ILE A 92 -4.10 13.89 -0.96
CA ILE A 92 -4.19 14.40 0.41
C ILE A 92 -5.67 14.61 0.75
#